data_8bf8feeacd41e9d006cf9439e24bf5e4
#
_entry.id   8bf8feeacd41e9d006cf9439e24bf5e4
#
_cell.length_a   1.000
_cell.length_b   1.000
_cell.length_c   1.000
_cell.angle_alpha   90.00
_cell.angle_beta   90.00
_cell.angle_gamma   90.00
#
_symmetry.space_group_name_H-M   'P 1'
#
loop_
_entity.id
_entity.type
_entity.pdbx_description
1 polymer ?
#
loop_
_entity_poly.entity_id
_entity_poly.type
_entity_poly.pdbx_seq_one_letter_code
_entity_poly.pdbx_strand_id
1 'polypeptide(L)'
;MGRLERPLAPDAGPVTAFARELRRLRTAAGSPGYRDMATRAMFSASVLSDAAAGYRLPTLQVALAFAEACGGDRATWERRWHEAARAEGDDGTTRPAAKAVQQHQENELRAADVRALLPPPAQLPMEPHPLVGRGELIQQARALTAPTYGEQRTAAPLLISGQVGAGKSAFALRLAHELAASLPDGQLYANLDPAADGRKDAAGIAGGFLEALGIPAERIPNDPGQRIGLYRSLLNRRRLLVFLDGVQHERQVRDLLVAAPESRIVLTSRSRLLGLDGTSRIRMPVLDRDESMELLVQLLGRDRVGAEPRACLRLADACGDLPLALNLAGRRIAARPEWMLQDAVADLIGEGAQEAGRFLTRLRAGDDAVTLRLDAAYKGLTPWARLMLRQFAGSDGPPSVDNVVYESTDALAVLVERSAQPVEDLLERLLDAGLLEHSDLPGQYGMPPLARAFALNQPDPTEGEPAPQARTQAPAHPAARALR
;
A
#
# COMPACT_ATOMS: atom_id res chain seq x y z
N MET A 1 -34.47 -18.64 27.62
CA MET A 1 -35.89 -18.26 27.43
C MET A 1 -35.94 -17.19 26.34
N GLY A 2 -36.63 -17.50 25.20
CA GLY A 2 -36.76 -16.58 24.09
C GLY A 2 -37.70 -15.41 24.46
N ARG A 3 -37.41 -14.21 23.98
CA ARG A 3 -38.22 -13.02 24.19
C ARG A 3 -39.62 -13.25 23.60
N LEU A 4 -40.66 -13.04 24.41
CA LEU A 4 -42.05 -13.17 23.98
C LEU A 4 -42.32 -12.26 22.77
N GLU A 5 -42.98 -12.82 21.74
CA GLU A 5 -43.39 -12.04 20.55
C GLU A 5 -44.44 -10.99 20.97
N ARG A 6 -44.30 -9.79 20.42
CA ARG A 6 -45.30 -8.75 20.61
C ARG A 6 -46.65 -9.16 20.01
N PRO A 7 -47.78 -8.86 20.67
CA PRO A 7 -49.12 -9.12 20.11
C PRO A 7 -49.29 -8.42 18.74
N LEU A 8 -49.88 -9.12 17.78
CA LEU A 8 -50.32 -8.54 16.51
C LEU A 8 -51.62 -7.79 16.72
N ALA A 9 -51.77 -6.64 16.04
CA ALA A 9 -53.05 -5.88 16.07
C ALA A 9 -54.20 -6.73 15.55
N PRO A 10 -55.39 -6.68 16.18
CA PRO A 10 -56.48 -7.61 15.84
C PRO A 10 -57.08 -7.44 14.44
N ASP A 11 -57.10 -6.22 13.86
CA ASP A 11 -57.79 -5.87 12.58
C ASP A 11 -56.90 -5.11 11.56
N ALA A 12 -55.63 -5.44 11.50
CA ALA A 12 -54.67 -4.72 10.67
C ALA A 12 -54.33 -5.50 9.38
N GLY A 13 -55.12 -5.39 8.34
CA GLY A 13 -54.81 -5.65 6.92
C GLY A 13 -54.15 -6.99 6.53
N PRO A 14 -53.91 -7.18 5.24
CA PRO A 14 -53.40 -8.43 4.68
C PRO A 14 -51.98 -8.79 5.17
N VAL A 15 -51.10 -7.80 5.46
CA VAL A 15 -49.76 -8.02 6.00
C VAL A 15 -49.77 -8.65 7.37
N THR A 16 -50.64 -8.15 8.25
CA THR A 16 -50.79 -8.69 9.62
C THR A 16 -51.41 -10.08 9.59
N ALA A 17 -52.34 -10.34 8.66
CA ALA A 17 -52.91 -11.65 8.42
C ALA A 17 -51.83 -12.66 7.99
N PHE A 18 -50.95 -12.29 7.06
CA PHE A 18 -49.84 -13.09 6.59
C PHE A 18 -48.84 -13.38 7.72
N ALA A 19 -48.47 -12.37 8.51
CA ALA A 19 -47.57 -12.55 9.67
C ALA A 19 -48.21 -13.49 10.71
N ARG A 20 -49.51 -13.44 10.92
CA ARG A 20 -50.24 -14.31 11.81
C ARG A 20 -50.16 -15.78 11.32
N GLU A 21 -50.22 -16.02 10.03
CA GLU A 21 -50.04 -17.34 9.43
C GLU A 21 -48.65 -17.86 9.59
N LEU A 22 -47.60 -17.02 9.37
CA LEU A 22 -46.21 -17.41 9.64
C LEU A 22 -46.00 -17.81 11.09
N ARG A 23 -46.60 -17.08 12.07
CA ARG A 23 -46.53 -17.45 13.49
C ARG A 23 -47.23 -18.74 13.79
N ARG A 24 -48.41 -19.01 13.16
CA ARG A 24 -49.12 -20.30 13.30
C ARG A 24 -48.29 -21.46 12.79
N LEU A 25 -47.64 -21.28 11.61
CA LEU A 25 -46.74 -22.29 11.06
C LEU A 25 -45.58 -22.59 12.02
N ARG A 26 -44.94 -21.54 12.57
CA ARG A 26 -43.85 -21.69 13.54
C ARG A 26 -44.32 -22.41 14.81
N THR A 27 -45.51 -22.10 15.29
CA THR A 27 -46.10 -22.77 16.46
C THR A 27 -46.38 -24.24 16.17
N ALA A 28 -46.93 -24.57 14.99
CA ALA A 28 -47.17 -25.94 14.55
C ALA A 28 -45.86 -26.75 14.39
N ALA A 29 -44.76 -26.08 14.06
CA ALA A 29 -43.43 -26.69 13.99
C ALA A 29 -42.72 -26.82 15.36
N GLY A 30 -43.44 -26.64 16.48
CA GLY A 30 -42.86 -26.74 17.82
C GLY A 30 -42.20 -25.45 18.34
N SER A 31 -42.53 -24.32 17.76
CA SER A 31 -42.03 -23.00 18.16
C SER A 31 -40.50 -22.87 18.15
N PRO A 32 -39.78 -23.29 17.10
CA PRO A 32 -38.33 -23.17 17.04
C PRO A 32 -37.86 -21.71 17.28
N GLY A 33 -36.75 -21.55 17.95
CA GLY A 33 -36.14 -20.22 18.16
C GLY A 33 -35.70 -19.57 16.85
N TYR A 34 -35.81 -18.24 16.72
CA TYR A 34 -35.36 -17.53 15.51
C TYR A 34 -33.89 -17.74 15.20
N ARG A 35 -33.06 -18.03 16.22
CA ARG A 35 -31.63 -18.36 16.02
C ARG A 35 -31.47 -19.76 15.40
N ASP A 36 -32.29 -20.73 15.81
CA ASP A 36 -32.25 -22.07 15.27
C ASP A 36 -32.82 -22.13 13.83
N MET A 37 -33.83 -21.28 13.57
CA MET A 37 -34.38 -21.10 12.22
C MET A 37 -33.37 -20.40 11.29
N ALA A 38 -32.58 -19.45 11.78
CA ALA A 38 -31.59 -18.70 11.01
C ALA A 38 -30.56 -19.62 10.34
N THR A 39 -30.14 -20.67 11.02
CA THR A 39 -29.20 -21.69 10.49
C THR A 39 -29.77 -22.45 9.30
N ARG A 40 -31.09 -22.71 9.28
CA ARG A 40 -31.78 -23.45 8.21
C ARG A 40 -32.22 -22.53 7.07
N ALA A 41 -32.67 -21.33 7.42
CA ALA A 41 -33.24 -20.36 6.49
C ALA A 41 -32.19 -19.54 5.74
N MET A 42 -30.91 -19.57 6.13
CA MET A 42 -29.83 -18.75 5.59
C MET A 42 -30.10 -17.23 5.68
N PHE A 43 -30.93 -16.80 6.64
CA PHE A 43 -31.25 -15.41 6.97
C PHE A 43 -30.98 -15.17 8.46
N SER A 44 -30.70 -13.91 8.84
CA SER A 44 -30.46 -13.58 10.25
C SER A 44 -31.72 -13.74 11.11
N ALA A 45 -31.55 -14.04 12.38
CA ALA A 45 -32.64 -14.20 13.34
C ALA A 45 -33.51 -12.94 13.45
N SER A 46 -32.93 -11.73 13.25
CA SER A 46 -33.67 -10.46 13.23
C SER A 46 -34.59 -10.38 12.01
N VAL A 47 -34.11 -10.75 10.82
CA VAL A 47 -34.90 -10.72 9.57
C VAL A 47 -36.10 -11.66 9.68
N LEU A 48 -35.92 -12.85 10.24
CA LEU A 48 -37.01 -13.80 10.45
C LEU A 48 -38.00 -13.33 11.52
N SER A 49 -37.51 -12.69 12.58
CA SER A 49 -38.38 -12.09 13.62
C SER A 49 -39.21 -10.92 13.05
N ASP A 50 -38.59 -10.09 12.20
CA ASP A 50 -39.28 -8.97 11.55
C ASP A 50 -40.33 -9.44 10.55
N ALA A 51 -40.10 -10.53 9.82
CA ALA A 51 -41.07 -11.16 8.95
C ALA A 51 -42.36 -11.60 9.69
N ALA A 52 -42.20 -12.02 10.94
CA ALA A 52 -43.32 -12.41 11.80
C ALA A 52 -43.91 -11.23 12.63
N ALA A 53 -43.33 -10.05 12.55
CA ALA A 53 -43.78 -8.89 13.34
C ALA A 53 -45.05 -8.20 12.79
N GLY A 54 -45.35 -8.40 11.49
CA GLY A 54 -46.59 -7.89 10.88
C GLY A 54 -46.62 -6.39 10.55
N TYR A 55 -45.44 -5.73 10.57
CA TYR A 55 -45.36 -4.32 10.20
C TYR A 55 -45.25 -4.07 8.69
N ARG A 56 -44.75 -5.05 7.96
CA ARG A 56 -44.60 -5.04 6.50
C ARG A 56 -44.60 -6.46 5.96
N LEU A 57 -45.01 -6.64 4.71
CA LEU A 57 -44.90 -7.92 4.04
C LEU A 57 -43.41 -8.23 3.83
N PRO A 58 -42.89 -9.38 4.30
CA PRO A 58 -41.51 -9.78 4.03
C PRO A 58 -41.29 -10.00 2.52
N THR A 59 -40.06 -9.92 2.07
CA THR A 59 -39.75 -10.33 0.68
C THR A 59 -40.13 -11.79 0.46
N LEU A 60 -40.49 -12.15 -0.77
CA LEU A 60 -40.87 -13.51 -1.13
C LEU A 60 -39.81 -14.53 -0.65
N GLN A 61 -38.52 -14.21 -0.85
CA GLN A 61 -37.42 -15.10 -0.44
C GLN A 61 -37.38 -15.30 1.08
N VAL A 62 -37.58 -14.26 1.88
CA VAL A 62 -37.62 -14.35 3.35
C VAL A 62 -38.83 -15.14 3.82
N ALA A 63 -40.00 -14.92 3.19
CA ALA A 63 -41.23 -15.64 3.50
C ALA A 63 -41.12 -17.15 3.23
N LEU A 64 -40.55 -17.50 2.07
CA LEU A 64 -40.32 -18.88 1.69
C LEU A 64 -39.29 -19.57 2.59
N ALA A 65 -38.16 -18.91 2.87
CA ALA A 65 -37.14 -19.45 3.77
C ALA A 65 -37.67 -19.64 5.21
N PHE A 66 -38.51 -18.73 5.69
CA PHE A 66 -39.17 -18.89 6.98
C PHE A 66 -40.11 -20.11 6.97
N ALA A 67 -40.92 -20.25 5.93
CA ALA A 67 -41.85 -21.36 5.79
C ALA A 67 -41.12 -22.71 5.71
N GLU A 68 -40.12 -22.83 4.87
CA GLU A 68 -39.29 -24.03 4.72
C GLU A 68 -38.58 -24.39 6.03
N ALA A 69 -38.05 -23.42 6.78
CA ALA A 69 -37.43 -23.66 8.08
C ALA A 69 -38.41 -24.24 9.13
N CYS A 70 -39.71 -24.00 8.93
CA CYS A 70 -40.79 -24.52 9.76
C CYS A 70 -41.51 -25.73 9.12
N GLY A 71 -40.99 -26.31 8.02
CA GLY A 71 -41.59 -27.49 7.36
C GLY A 71 -42.80 -27.16 6.48
N GLY A 72 -43.01 -25.90 6.10
CA GLY A 72 -44.06 -25.46 5.19
C GLY A 72 -43.73 -25.75 3.73
N ASP A 73 -44.77 -26.07 2.93
CA ASP A 73 -44.63 -26.31 1.49
C ASP A 73 -44.39 -25.01 0.72
N ARG A 74 -43.32 -24.97 -0.04
CA ARG A 74 -42.86 -23.79 -0.80
C ARG A 74 -43.96 -23.22 -1.72
N ALA A 75 -44.58 -24.07 -2.52
CA ALA A 75 -45.58 -23.64 -3.50
C ALA A 75 -46.83 -23.04 -2.85
N THR A 76 -47.22 -23.58 -1.70
CA THR A 76 -48.36 -23.08 -0.91
C THR A 76 -48.04 -21.68 -0.32
N TRP A 77 -46.82 -21.50 0.20
CA TRP A 77 -46.45 -20.21 0.80
C TRP A 77 -46.14 -19.16 -0.24
N GLU A 78 -45.69 -19.52 -1.43
CA GLU A 78 -45.55 -18.62 -2.57
C GLU A 78 -46.91 -18.03 -3.03
N ARG A 79 -47.92 -18.91 -3.16
CA ARG A 79 -49.28 -18.47 -3.45
C ARG A 79 -49.86 -17.51 -2.40
N ARG A 80 -49.73 -17.87 -1.12
CA ARG A 80 -50.18 -17.03 0.02
C ARG A 80 -49.50 -15.68 0.05
N TRP A 81 -48.22 -15.66 -0.26
CA TRP A 81 -47.49 -14.41 -0.36
C TRP A 81 -47.99 -13.53 -1.49
N HIS A 82 -48.23 -14.09 -2.67
CA HIS A 82 -48.81 -13.35 -3.80
C HIS A 82 -50.26 -12.87 -3.54
N GLU A 83 -51.04 -13.63 -2.78
CA GLU A 83 -52.39 -13.21 -2.34
C GLU A 83 -52.28 -12.04 -1.36
N ALA A 84 -51.41 -12.09 -0.39
CA ALA A 84 -51.17 -11.01 0.55
C ALA A 84 -50.64 -9.75 -0.14
N ALA A 85 -49.70 -9.90 -1.10
CA ALA A 85 -49.14 -8.81 -1.86
C ALA A 85 -50.20 -8.12 -2.77
N ARG A 86 -51.13 -8.88 -3.37
CA ARG A 86 -52.22 -8.31 -4.15
C ARG A 86 -53.23 -7.59 -3.27
N ALA A 87 -53.60 -8.17 -2.13
CA ALA A 87 -54.52 -7.59 -1.17
C ALA A 87 -53.96 -6.28 -0.53
N GLU A 88 -52.63 -6.20 -0.33
CA GLU A 88 -51.96 -4.98 0.10
C GLU A 88 -51.99 -3.86 -0.95
N GLY A 89 -51.98 -4.23 -2.26
CA GLY A 89 -52.07 -3.25 -3.38
C GLY A 89 -53.45 -2.68 -3.62
N ASP A 90 -54.53 -3.31 -3.12
CA ASP A 90 -55.93 -2.89 -3.32
C ASP A 90 -56.45 -1.98 -2.18
N ASP A 91 -55.81 -2.00 -1.01
CA ASP A 91 -56.09 -1.06 0.09
C ASP A 91 -55.41 0.29 -0.19
N GLY A 92 -56.15 1.26 -0.66
CA GLY A 92 -55.76 2.62 -1.10
C GLY A 92 -54.80 3.43 -0.19
N THR A 93 -54.04 2.77 0.72
CA THR A 93 -53.08 3.36 1.67
C THR A 93 -51.62 3.12 1.31
N THR A 94 -51.30 2.41 0.19
CA THR A 94 -49.92 1.97 -0.14
C THR A 94 -49.21 2.89 -1.13
N ARG A 95 -49.34 4.22 -0.98
CA ARG A 95 -48.59 5.16 -1.79
C ARG A 95 -47.14 5.44 -1.34
N PRO A 96 -46.71 5.26 -0.05
CA PRO A 96 -45.32 5.54 0.31
C PRO A 96 -44.35 4.35 0.05
N ALA A 97 -44.77 3.10 0.19
CA ALA A 97 -43.87 1.95 0.05
C ALA A 97 -43.59 1.60 -1.42
N ALA A 98 -44.55 1.62 -2.31
CA ALA A 98 -44.37 1.46 -3.75
C ALA A 98 -43.49 2.59 -4.33
N LYS A 99 -43.71 3.85 -3.89
CA LYS A 99 -42.82 4.96 -4.22
C LYS A 99 -41.42 4.78 -3.69
N ALA A 100 -41.23 4.23 -2.49
CA ALA A 100 -39.90 4.00 -1.93
C ALA A 100 -39.15 2.86 -2.66
N VAL A 101 -39.83 1.78 -3.05
CA VAL A 101 -39.25 0.70 -3.87
C VAL A 101 -38.97 1.18 -5.30
N GLN A 102 -39.91 1.93 -5.89
CA GLN A 102 -39.72 2.51 -7.21
C GLN A 102 -38.65 3.59 -7.18
N GLN A 103 -38.60 4.40 -6.15
CA GLN A 103 -37.52 5.38 -5.94
C GLN A 103 -36.18 4.72 -5.62
N HIS A 104 -36.17 3.57 -4.95
CA HIS A 104 -34.98 2.77 -4.74
C HIS A 104 -34.50 2.12 -6.05
N GLN A 105 -35.42 1.56 -6.85
CA GLN A 105 -35.11 1.05 -8.19
C GLN A 105 -34.70 2.18 -9.16
N GLU A 106 -35.37 3.30 -9.14
CA GLU A 106 -34.99 4.48 -9.93
C GLU A 106 -33.65 5.04 -9.47
N ASN A 107 -33.37 5.05 -8.17
CA ASN A 107 -32.05 5.42 -7.61
C ASN A 107 -30.96 4.39 -7.92
N GLU A 108 -31.30 3.10 -7.96
CA GLU A 108 -30.35 2.05 -8.40
C GLU A 108 -30.11 2.12 -9.92
N LEU A 109 -31.13 2.36 -10.72
CA LEU A 109 -31.03 2.59 -12.16
C LEU A 109 -30.27 3.89 -12.45
N ARG A 110 -30.58 4.99 -11.75
CA ARG A 110 -29.80 6.24 -11.85
C ARG A 110 -28.36 6.09 -11.34
N ALA A 111 -28.13 5.32 -10.30
CA ALA A 111 -26.78 5.03 -9.83
C ALA A 111 -26.01 4.11 -10.80
N ALA A 112 -26.70 3.21 -11.50
CA ALA A 112 -26.14 2.41 -12.59
C ALA A 112 -25.87 3.26 -13.84
N ASP A 113 -26.78 4.17 -14.19
CA ASP A 113 -26.62 5.11 -15.30
C ASP A 113 -25.52 6.15 -15.00
N VAL A 114 -25.43 6.66 -13.78
CA VAL A 114 -24.31 7.55 -13.35
C VAL A 114 -22.99 6.79 -13.32
N ARG A 115 -22.99 5.49 -12.96
CA ARG A 115 -21.80 4.64 -13.08
C ARG A 115 -21.38 4.40 -14.52
N ALA A 116 -22.32 4.30 -15.46
CA ALA A 116 -22.05 4.19 -16.89
C ALA A 116 -21.54 5.51 -17.50
N LEU A 117 -21.75 6.64 -16.80
CA LEU A 117 -21.32 7.98 -17.22
C LEU A 117 -20.00 8.42 -16.61
N LEU A 118 -19.54 7.81 -15.51
CA LEU A 118 -18.23 8.11 -14.96
C LEU A 118 -17.16 7.29 -15.68
N PRO A 119 -16.14 7.95 -16.24
CA PRO A 119 -15.03 7.22 -16.85
C PRO A 119 -14.32 6.37 -15.77
N PRO A 120 -13.68 5.25 -16.16
CA PRO A 120 -12.85 4.49 -15.26
C PRO A 120 -11.80 5.39 -14.60
N PRO A 121 -11.44 5.19 -13.32
CA PRO A 121 -10.43 6.01 -12.67
C PRO A 121 -9.09 5.92 -13.40
N ALA A 122 -8.49 7.07 -13.70
CA ALA A 122 -7.21 7.20 -14.39
C ALA A 122 -6.26 8.03 -13.50
N GLN A 123 -5.81 7.45 -12.37
CA GLN A 123 -5.09 8.18 -11.33
C GLN A 123 -3.56 8.11 -11.46
N LEU A 124 -3.03 7.41 -12.46
CA LEU A 124 -1.57 7.33 -12.63
C LEU A 124 -0.97 8.71 -12.88
N PRO A 125 0.09 9.11 -12.15
CA PRO A 125 0.87 10.28 -12.48
C PRO A 125 1.48 10.20 -13.88
N MET A 126 1.93 11.34 -14.40
CA MET A 126 2.67 11.40 -15.65
C MET A 126 3.97 10.61 -15.55
N GLU A 127 4.29 9.83 -16.57
CA GLU A 127 5.54 9.08 -16.65
C GLU A 127 6.73 10.04 -16.66
N PRO A 128 7.70 9.89 -15.74
CA PRO A 128 8.90 10.72 -15.76
C PRO A 128 9.81 10.33 -16.91
N HIS A 129 10.31 11.31 -17.65
CA HIS A 129 11.32 11.12 -18.67
C HIS A 129 12.65 11.76 -18.23
N PRO A 130 13.78 11.18 -18.63
CA PRO A 130 13.99 9.90 -19.33
C PRO A 130 14.04 8.71 -18.38
N LEU A 131 13.54 7.56 -18.79
CA LEU A 131 13.84 6.25 -18.16
C LEU A 131 14.84 5.52 -19.06
N VAL A 132 16.08 5.44 -18.63
CA VAL A 132 17.18 4.79 -19.35
C VAL A 132 17.42 3.40 -18.78
N GLY A 133 17.83 2.48 -19.65
CA GLY A 133 18.10 1.10 -19.28
C GLY A 133 16.85 0.36 -18.81
N ARG A 134 17.04 -0.63 -17.96
CA ARG A 134 15.95 -1.37 -17.30
C ARG A 134 15.08 -2.24 -18.21
N GLY A 135 15.44 -2.42 -19.48
CA GLY A 135 14.65 -3.21 -20.44
C GLY A 135 14.41 -4.65 -19.96
N GLU A 136 15.45 -5.31 -19.45
CA GLU A 136 15.35 -6.67 -18.93
C GLU A 136 14.49 -6.71 -17.66
N LEU A 137 14.65 -5.74 -16.75
CA LEU A 137 13.85 -5.64 -15.52
C LEU A 137 12.37 -5.39 -15.84
N ILE A 138 12.04 -4.59 -16.85
CA ILE A 138 10.65 -4.40 -17.32
C ILE A 138 10.07 -5.71 -17.85
N GLN A 139 10.84 -6.48 -18.64
CA GLN A 139 10.38 -7.79 -19.11
C GLN A 139 10.17 -8.77 -17.95
N GLN A 140 11.08 -8.81 -16.99
CA GLN A 140 10.92 -9.60 -15.77
C GLN A 140 9.67 -9.18 -14.98
N ALA A 141 9.46 -7.88 -14.80
CA ALA A 141 8.29 -7.34 -14.10
C ALA A 141 6.99 -7.72 -14.80
N ARG A 142 6.95 -7.65 -16.14
CA ARG A 142 5.80 -8.10 -16.94
C ARG A 142 5.54 -9.59 -16.73
N ALA A 143 6.58 -10.43 -16.76
CA ALA A 143 6.44 -11.86 -16.54
C ALA A 143 5.89 -12.17 -15.14
N LEU A 144 6.36 -11.48 -14.10
CA LEU A 144 5.90 -11.64 -12.73
C LEU A 144 4.47 -11.11 -12.48
N THR A 145 4.02 -10.15 -13.29
CA THR A 145 2.64 -9.61 -13.23
C THR A 145 1.69 -10.31 -14.20
N ALA A 146 2.20 -11.18 -15.07
CA ALA A 146 1.35 -11.97 -15.95
C ALA A 146 0.52 -12.99 -15.15
N PRO A 147 -0.72 -13.28 -15.57
CA PRO A 147 -1.52 -14.33 -14.95
C PRO A 147 -0.82 -15.69 -15.13
N THR A 148 -0.61 -16.40 -14.05
CA THR A 148 -0.06 -17.77 -14.10
C THR A 148 -1.13 -18.70 -14.70
N TYR A 149 -0.77 -19.43 -15.75
CA TYR A 149 -1.65 -20.45 -16.34
C TYR A 149 -1.65 -21.69 -15.44
N GLY A 150 -2.81 -22.03 -14.86
CA GLY A 150 -3.02 -23.17 -13.98
C GLY A 150 -4.42 -23.12 -13.39
N GLU A 151 -4.75 -24.02 -12.45
CA GLU A 151 -6.06 -24.09 -11.80
C GLU A 151 -6.43 -22.81 -11.01
N GLN A 152 -5.45 -21.96 -10.70
CA GLN A 152 -5.66 -20.63 -10.07
C GLN A 152 -4.99 -19.54 -10.90
N ARG A 153 -5.79 -18.82 -11.71
CA ARG A 153 -5.36 -17.63 -12.49
C ARG A 153 -5.20 -16.42 -11.57
N THR A 154 -4.19 -16.39 -10.72
CA THR A 154 -3.93 -15.24 -9.86
C THR A 154 -2.58 -14.64 -10.17
N ALA A 155 -2.50 -13.30 -10.30
CA ALA A 155 -1.24 -12.60 -10.35
C ALA A 155 -0.85 -12.18 -8.92
N ALA A 156 0.36 -12.54 -8.51
CA ALA A 156 0.91 -12.07 -7.25
C ALA A 156 1.15 -10.55 -7.30
N PRO A 157 0.91 -9.80 -6.20
CA PRO A 157 1.36 -8.42 -6.10
C PRO A 157 2.86 -8.32 -6.34
N LEU A 158 3.30 -7.30 -7.09
CA LEU A 158 4.71 -7.07 -7.40
C LEU A 158 5.27 -5.97 -6.49
N LEU A 159 6.25 -6.32 -5.67
CA LEU A 159 7.03 -5.38 -4.86
C LEU A 159 8.35 -5.03 -5.57
N ILE A 160 8.56 -3.74 -5.81
CA ILE A 160 9.80 -3.18 -6.33
C ILE A 160 10.51 -2.48 -5.18
N SER A 161 11.63 -3.04 -4.72
CA SER A 161 12.41 -2.52 -3.59
C SER A 161 13.80 -2.04 -4.04
N GLY A 162 14.47 -1.21 -3.25
CA GLY A 162 15.81 -0.70 -3.53
C GLY A 162 16.11 0.62 -2.83
N GLN A 163 17.35 1.08 -2.93
CA GLN A 163 17.81 2.27 -2.24
C GLN A 163 17.09 3.56 -2.66
N VAL A 164 17.25 4.60 -1.84
CA VAL A 164 16.72 5.94 -2.10
C VAL A 164 17.30 6.47 -3.42
N GLY A 165 16.44 6.97 -4.31
CA GLY A 165 16.92 7.55 -5.58
C GLY A 165 17.19 6.56 -6.71
N ALA A 166 17.08 5.23 -6.51
CA ALA A 166 17.33 4.21 -7.55
C ALA A 166 16.30 4.20 -8.71
N GLY A 167 15.26 5.03 -8.65
CA GLY A 167 14.28 5.15 -9.73
C GLY A 167 13.09 4.19 -9.63
N LYS A 168 12.82 3.60 -8.45
CA LYS A 168 11.72 2.64 -8.24
C LYS A 168 10.34 3.14 -8.70
N SER A 169 9.97 4.35 -8.27
CA SER A 169 8.67 4.96 -8.63
C SER A 169 8.58 5.23 -10.13
N ALA A 170 9.68 5.70 -10.76
CA ALA A 170 9.72 5.92 -12.20
C ALA A 170 9.55 4.61 -12.98
N PHE A 171 10.26 3.57 -12.57
CA PHE A 171 10.15 2.23 -13.15
C PHE A 171 8.76 1.63 -12.96
N ALA A 172 8.22 1.68 -11.73
CA ALA A 172 6.87 1.18 -11.45
C ALA A 172 5.80 1.92 -12.24
N LEU A 173 5.96 3.23 -12.42
CA LEU A 173 5.04 4.06 -13.18
C LEU A 173 5.08 3.71 -14.67
N ARG A 174 6.27 3.51 -15.25
CA ARG A 174 6.42 2.98 -16.62
C ARG A 174 5.71 1.65 -16.79
N LEU A 175 5.98 0.69 -15.89
CA LEU A 175 5.30 -0.61 -15.88
C LEU A 175 3.78 -0.45 -15.75
N ALA A 176 3.32 0.43 -14.86
CA ALA A 176 1.90 0.70 -14.63
C ALA A 176 1.21 1.24 -15.90
N HIS A 177 1.83 2.18 -16.61
CA HIS A 177 1.30 2.69 -17.88
C HIS A 177 1.22 1.61 -18.96
N GLU A 178 2.21 0.72 -19.03
CA GLU A 178 2.18 -0.41 -19.97
C GLU A 178 1.09 -1.43 -19.63
N LEU A 179 0.89 -1.72 -18.34
CA LEU A 179 -0.15 -2.64 -17.86
C LEU A 179 -1.56 -2.05 -18.01
N ALA A 180 -1.70 -0.73 -17.92
CA ALA A 180 -2.98 -0.03 -17.98
C ALA A 180 -3.80 -0.35 -19.22
N ALA A 181 -3.16 -0.55 -20.38
CA ALA A 181 -3.82 -0.92 -21.63
C ALA A 181 -4.61 -2.24 -21.56
N SER A 182 -4.22 -3.15 -20.65
CA SER A 182 -4.87 -4.45 -20.44
C SER A 182 -5.90 -4.46 -19.31
N LEU A 183 -6.06 -3.34 -18.59
CA LEU A 183 -6.86 -3.20 -17.37
C LEU A 183 -7.92 -2.08 -17.54
N PRO A 184 -9.00 -2.35 -18.30
CA PRO A 184 -9.96 -1.35 -18.76
C PRO A 184 -10.83 -0.74 -17.66
N ASP A 185 -10.93 -1.37 -16.47
CA ASP A 185 -11.77 -0.89 -15.38
C ASP A 185 -11.11 0.25 -14.57
N GLY A 186 -9.86 0.58 -14.92
CA GLY A 186 -9.18 1.78 -14.43
C GLY A 186 -7.90 1.54 -13.65
N GLN A 187 -7.27 2.65 -13.24
CA GLN A 187 -6.03 2.69 -12.49
C GLN A 187 -6.22 3.49 -11.19
N LEU A 188 -5.87 2.86 -10.08
CA LEU A 188 -5.89 3.44 -8.74
C LEU A 188 -4.44 3.71 -8.30
N TYR A 189 -4.20 4.90 -7.78
CA TYR A 189 -2.87 5.30 -7.32
C TYR A 189 -2.94 5.87 -5.91
N ALA A 190 -1.99 5.47 -5.06
CA ALA A 190 -1.78 6.08 -3.76
C ALA A 190 -0.29 6.32 -3.51
N ASN A 191 0.06 7.57 -3.23
CA ASN A 191 1.37 7.94 -2.71
C ASN A 191 1.36 7.78 -1.19
N LEU A 192 2.25 6.93 -0.67
CA LEU A 192 2.37 6.60 0.76
C LEU A 192 3.63 7.19 1.39
N ASP A 193 4.35 8.05 0.65
CA ASP A 193 5.47 8.79 1.23
C ASP A 193 4.93 9.73 2.34
N PRO A 194 5.49 9.69 3.57
CA PRO A 194 5.05 10.54 4.68
C PRO A 194 5.08 12.04 4.39
N ALA A 195 5.91 12.45 3.44
CA ALA A 195 6.03 13.85 3.02
C ALA A 195 4.86 14.32 2.15
N ALA A 196 4.08 13.40 1.55
CA ALA A 196 3.05 13.77 0.58
C ALA A 196 1.70 14.12 1.24
N ASP A 197 1.18 13.30 2.17
CA ASP A 197 -0.23 13.43 2.61
C ASP A 197 -0.54 12.82 4.00
N GLY A 198 0.46 12.73 4.85
CA GLY A 198 0.31 12.11 6.16
C GLY A 198 0.27 10.57 6.12
N ARG A 199 0.17 9.96 7.31
CA ARG A 199 0.15 8.48 7.42
C ARG A 199 -1.25 7.96 7.09
N LYS A 200 -1.44 7.45 5.88
CA LYS A 200 -2.66 6.72 5.51
C LYS A 200 -2.52 5.25 5.94
N ASP A 201 -3.51 4.74 6.65
CA ASP A 201 -3.64 3.30 6.94
C ASP A 201 -4.35 2.56 5.79
N ALA A 202 -4.36 1.23 5.84
CA ALA A 202 -4.99 0.41 4.80
C ALA A 202 -6.47 0.76 4.59
N ALA A 203 -7.21 1.05 5.67
CA ALA A 203 -8.63 1.39 5.58
C ALA A 203 -8.87 2.77 4.96
N GLY A 204 -8.01 3.74 5.25
CA GLY A 204 -8.05 5.06 4.61
C GLY A 204 -7.75 5.00 3.12
N ILE A 205 -6.74 4.21 2.72
CA ILE A 205 -6.42 3.98 1.30
C ILE A 205 -7.59 3.29 0.60
N ALA A 206 -8.15 2.23 1.21
CA ALA A 206 -9.32 1.53 0.67
C ALA A 206 -10.52 2.47 0.48
N GLY A 207 -10.76 3.39 1.43
CA GLY A 207 -11.81 4.41 1.34
C GLY A 207 -11.66 5.29 0.11
N GLY A 208 -10.47 5.87 -0.08
CA GLY A 208 -10.20 6.71 -1.26
C GLY A 208 -10.30 5.94 -2.59
N PHE A 209 -9.93 4.66 -2.60
CA PHE A 209 -10.11 3.81 -3.80
C PHE A 209 -11.58 3.49 -4.06
N LEU A 210 -12.39 3.26 -3.03
CA LEU A 210 -13.83 3.05 -3.18
C LEU A 210 -14.53 4.28 -3.72
N GLU A 211 -14.17 5.48 -3.24
CA GLU A 211 -14.66 6.75 -3.77
C GLU A 211 -14.28 6.93 -5.24
N ALA A 212 -13.02 6.69 -5.59
CA ALA A 212 -12.53 6.76 -6.97
C ALA A 212 -13.25 5.77 -7.91
N LEU A 213 -13.68 4.62 -7.38
CA LEU A 213 -14.49 3.63 -8.10
C LEU A 213 -15.98 4.00 -8.18
N GLY A 214 -16.36 5.19 -7.71
CA GLY A 214 -17.71 5.72 -7.78
C GLY A 214 -18.65 5.21 -6.69
N ILE A 215 -18.13 4.73 -5.56
CA ILE A 215 -18.96 4.42 -4.39
C ILE A 215 -19.19 5.73 -3.63
N PRO A 216 -20.46 6.16 -3.46
CA PRO A 216 -20.78 7.35 -2.67
C PRO A 216 -20.25 7.24 -1.24
N ALA A 217 -19.75 8.34 -0.67
CA ALA A 217 -19.14 8.36 0.65
C ALA A 217 -20.08 7.79 1.75
N GLU A 218 -21.39 8.04 1.62
CA GLU A 218 -22.42 7.56 2.57
C GLU A 218 -22.60 6.03 2.52
N ARG A 219 -22.15 5.37 1.44
CA ARG A 219 -22.22 3.91 1.25
C ARG A 219 -20.92 3.21 1.61
N ILE A 220 -19.85 3.95 1.85
CA ILE A 220 -18.58 3.38 2.29
C ILE A 220 -18.70 3.06 3.79
N PRO A 221 -18.46 1.80 4.20
CA PRO A 221 -18.57 1.43 5.60
C PRO A 221 -17.63 2.23 6.49
N ASN A 222 -18.11 2.68 7.65
CA ASN A 222 -17.27 3.34 8.66
C ASN A 222 -16.33 2.35 9.35
N ASP A 223 -16.74 1.08 9.47
CA ASP A 223 -15.90 0.02 10.03
C ASP A 223 -14.73 -0.30 9.09
N PRO A 224 -13.45 -0.23 9.57
CA PRO A 224 -12.27 -0.47 8.76
C PRO A 224 -12.26 -1.85 8.09
N GLY A 225 -12.68 -2.90 8.79
CA GLY A 225 -12.69 -4.27 8.27
C GLY A 225 -13.71 -4.45 7.15
N GLN A 226 -14.91 -3.90 7.30
CA GLN A 226 -15.95 -3.92 6.26
C GLN A 226 -15.53 -3.12 5.02
N ARG A 227 -14.86 -1.98 5.21
CA ARG A 227 -14.33 -1.16 4.13
C ARG A 227 -13.29 -1.90 3.30
N ILE A 228 -12.33 -2.55 3.95
CA ILE A 228 -11.33 -3.41 3.30
C ILE A 228 -12.01 -4.60 2.61
N GLY A 229 -12.99 -5.24 3.24
CA GLY A 229 -13.78 -6.32 2.65
C GLY A 229 -14.51 -5.90 1.37
N LEU A 230 -15.11 -4.71 1.36
CA LEU A 230 -15.76 -4.15 0.16
C LEU A 230 -14.74 -3.88 -0.96
N TYR A 231 -13.60 -3.28 -0.64
CA TYR A 231 -12.50 -3.07 -1.59
C TYR A 231 -12.03 -4.38 -2.22
N ARG A 232 -11.75 -5.41 -1.39
CA ARG A 232 -11.32 -6.74 -1.86
C ARG A 232 -12.35 -7.39 -2.79
N SER A 233 -13.63 -7.26 -2.45
CA SER A 233 -14.74 -7.79 -3.27
C SER A 233 -14.82 -7.15 -4.64
N LEU A 234 -14.57 -5.84 -4.74
CA LEU A 234 -14.55 -5.11 -6.00
C LEU A 234 -13.31 -5.46 -6.83
N LEU A 235 -12.15 -5.55 -6.20
CA LEU A 235 -10.89 -5.88 -6.89
C LEU A 235 -10.93 -7.27 -7.53
N ASN A 236 -11.57 -8.25 -6.87
CA ASN A 236 -11.74 -9.61 -7.40
C ASN A 236 -12.71 -9.71 -8.59
N ARG A 237 -13.53 -8.68 -8.82
CA ARG A 237 -14.56 -8.67 -9.88
C ARG A 237 -14.23 -7.74 -11.03
N ARG A 238 -13.11 -7.03 -10.97
CA ARG A 238 -12.73 -6.00 -11.93
C ARG A 238 -11.29 -6.21 -12.42
N ARG A 239 -11.00 -5.59 -13.55
CA ARG A 239 -9.68 -5.56 -14.20
C ARG A 239 -9.04 -4.21 -13.91
N LEU A 240 -8.52 -4.08 -12.68
CA LEU A 240 -7.96 -2.85 -12.14
C LEU A 240 -6.44 -2.95 -12.02
N LEU A 241 -5.77 -1.83 -12.20
CA LEU A 241 -4.40 -1.63 -11.73
C LEU A 241 -4.43 -0.87 -10.41
N VAL A 242 -3.73 -1.37 -9.40
CA VAL A 242 -3.49 -0.68 -8.14
C VAL A 242 -2.01 -0.42 -8.01
N PHE A 243 -1.62 0.84 -7.92
CA PHE A 243 -0.24 1.24 -7.69
C PHE A 243 -0.09 1.96 -6.34
N LEU A 244 0.69 1.35 -5.44
CA LEU A 244 0.99 1.84 -4.10
C LEU A 244 2.45 2.28 -4.05
N ASP A 245 2.71 3.57 -4.14
CA ASP A 245 4.05 4.14 -4.22
C ASP A 245 4.58 4.57 -2.86
N GLY A 246 5.81 4.17 -2.52
CA GLY A 246 6.49 4.61 -1.31
C GLY A 246 6.03 3.94 -0.01
N VAL A 247 5.65 2.66 -0.06
CA VAL A 247 5.26 1.88 1.13
C VAL A 247 6.38 1.85 2.16
N GLN A 248 6.06 2.24 3.40
CA GLN A 248 7.02 2.30 4.51
C GLN A 248 6.99 1.03 5.37
N HIS A 249 5.78 0.50 5.63
CA HIS A 249 5.56 -0.63 6.52
C HIS A 249 4.51 -1.56 5.96
N GLU A 250 4.66 -2.84 6.19
CA GLU A 250 3.76 -3.90 5.74
C GLU A 250 2.32 -3.70 6.19
N ARG A 251 2.13 -3.22 7.42
CA ARG A 251 0.80 -2.92 7.99
C ARG A 251 -0.02 -1.89 7.20
N GLN A 252 0.66 -1.01 6.41
CA GLN A 252 -0.04 -0.04 5.57
C GLN A 252 -0.79 -0.69 4.42
N VAL A 253 -0.31 -1.84 3.93
CA VAL A 253 -0.76 -2.43 2.68
C VAL A 253 -1.18 -3.89 2.78
N ARG A 254 -0.77 -4.63 3.84
CA ARG A 254 -1.05 -6.07 3.99
C ARG A 254 -2.52 -6.41 3.72
N ASP A 255 -3.42 -5.62 4.28
CA ASP A 255 -4.85 -5.85 4.13
C ASP A 255 -5.42 -5.46 2.76
N LEU A 256 -4.67 -4.68 1.97
CA LEU A 256 -5.03 -4.29 0.61
C LEU A 256 -4.56 -5.32 -0.43
N LEU A 257 -3.59 -6.17 -0.07
CA LEU A 257 -3.06 -7.16 -0.99
C LEU A 257 -4.02 -8.34 -1.10
N VAL A 258 -4.42 -8.63 -2.31
CA VAL A 258 -5.26 -9.78 -2.66
C VAL A 258 -4.71 -10.44 -3.91
N ALA A 259 -4.82 -11.75 -3.98
CA ALA A 259 -4.55 -12.52 -5.18
C ALA A 259 -5.75 -12.41 -6.13
N ALA A 260 -5.88 -11.27 -6.82
CA ALA A 260 -6.98 -11.02 -7.74
C ALA A 260 -6.66 -11.59 -9.14
N PRO A 261 -7.56 -12.39 -9.75
CA PRO A 261 -7.26 -13.06 -11.01
C PRO A 261 -7.06 -12.09 -12.18
N GLU A 262 -7.84 -11.02 -12.24
CA GLU A 262 -7.86 -10.08 -13.36
C GLU A 262 -7.20 -8.73 -13.06
N SER A 263 -7.03 -8.36 -11.78
CA SER A 263 -6.40 -7.11 -11.36
C SER A 263 -4.90 -7.27 -11.11
N ARG A 264 -4.16 -6.16 -11.11
CA ARG A 264 -2.71 -6.12 -10.85
C ARG A 264 -2.41 -5.14 -9.74
N ILE A 265 -1.51 -5.54 -8.84
CA ILE A 265 -1.05 -4.68 -7.74
C ILE A 265 0.46 -4.52 -7.87
N VAL A 266 0.92 -3.28 -7.92
CA VAL A 266 2.33 -2.90 -7.96
C VAL A 266 2.63 -2.05 -6.74
N LEU A 267 3.72 -2.35 -6.05
CA LEU A 267 4.17 -1.62 -4.87
C LEU A 267 5.61 -1.17 -5.04
N THR A 268 5.94 0.01 -4.53
CA THR A 268 7.33 0.40 -4.36
C THR A 268 7.64 0.59 -2.88
N SER A 269 8.86 0.27 -2.47
CA SER A 269 9.34 0.47 -1.12
C SER A 269 10.86 0.68 -1.09
N ARG A 270 11.36 1.34 -0.04
CA ARG A 270 12.78 1.36 0.29
C ARG A 270 13.19 0.05 0.97
N SER A 271 12.32 -0.47 1.81
CA SER A 271 12.46 -1.73 2.53
C SER A 271 12.05 -2.93 1.68
N ARG A 272 12.58 -4.10 2.02
CA ARG A 272 12.23 -5.38 1.40
C ARG A 272 10.84 -5.89 1.77
N LEU A 273 10.24 -5.36 2.85
CA LEU A 273 8.92 -5.75 3.36
C LEU A 273 8.75 -7.28 3.40
N LEU A 274 9.68 -7.96 4.10
CA LEU A 274 9.78 -9.43 4.09
C LEU A 274 8.53 -10.13 4.64
N GLY A 275 7.78 -9.47 5.51
CA GLY A 275 6.53 -9.98 6.06
C GLY A 275 5.31 -9.87 5.13
N LEU A 276 5.48 -9.47 3.86
CA LEU A 276 4.43 -9.55 2.85
C LEU A 276 4.53 -10.89 2.09
N ASP A 277 3.79 -11.89 2.58
CA ASP A 277 3.72 -13.20 1.95
C ASP A 277 3.01 -13.14 0.59
N GLY A 278 3.34 -14.08 -0.30
CA GLY A 278 2.71 -14.21 -1.61
C GLY A 278 2.97 -13.05 -2.57
N THR A 279 4.00 -12.23 -2.32
CA THR A 279 4.41 -11.14 -3.23
C THR A 279 5.60 -11.56 -4.09
N SER A 280 5.54 -11.26 -5.39
CA SER A 280 6.70 -11.28 -6.27
C SER A 280 7.60 -10.08 -5.97
N ARG A 281 8.92 -10.23 -6.13
CA ARG A 281 9.88 -9.19 -5.70
C ARG A 281 10.89 -8.91 -6.79
N ILE A 282 11.15 -7.62 -7.01
CA ILE A 282 12.25 -7.11 -7.82
C ILE A 282 13.09 -6.17 -6.96
N ARG A 283 14.40 -6.37 -6.94
CA ARG A 283 15.34 -5.40 -6.38
C ARG A 283 15.81 -4.46 -7.49
N MET A 284 15.61 -3.17 -7.31
CA MET A 284 16.06 -2.13 -8.23
C MET A 284 17.52 -1.77 -7.91
N PRO A 285 18.50 -2.08 -8.77
CA PRO A 285 19.88 -1.65 -8.59
C PRO A 285 20.05 -0.16 -8.97
N VAL A 286 21.23 0.40 -8.75
CA VAL A 286 21.66 1.63 -9.43
C VAL A 286 21.83 1.37 -10.93
N LEU A 287 22.05 2.38 -11.73
CA LEU A 287 22.39 2.22 -13.14
C LEU A 287 23.76 1.56 -13.26
N ASP A 288 23.96 0.79 -14.33
CA ASP A 288 25.32 0.48 -14.72
C ASP A 288 26.00 1.71 -15.36
N ARG A 289 27.28 1.60 -15.65
CA ARG A 289 28.06 2.74 -16.18
C ARG A 289 27.57 3.18 -17.55
N ASP A 290 27.21 2.26 -18.42
CA ASP A 290 26.73 2.55 -19.78
C ASP A 290 25.34 3.21 -19.71
N GLU A 291 24.46 2.72 -18.86
CA GLU A 291 23.15 3.31 -18.59
C GLU A 291 23.29 4.72 -18.00
N SER A 292 24.25 4.95 -17.09
CA SER A 292 24.54 6.27 -16.52
C SER A 292 25.00 7.26 -17.58
N MET A 293 25.87 6.81 -18.46
CA MET A 293 26.34 7.63 -19.59
C MET A 293 25.20 7.91 -20.59
N GLU A 294 24.34 6.93 -20.87
CA GLU A 294 23.15 7.14 -21.70
C GLU A 294 22.20 8.17 -21.10
N LEU A 295 21.95 8.11 -19.79
CA LEU A 295 21.15 9.12 -19.07
C LEU A 295 21.76 10.51 -19.23
N LEU A 296 23.07 10.66 -19.07
CA LEU A 296 23.75 11.92 -19.27
C LEU A 296 23.68 12.41 -20.72
N VAL A 297 23.76 11.52 -21.71
CA VAL A 297 23.53 11.85 -23.12
C VAL A 297 22.13 12.39 -23.36
N GLN A 298 21.12 11.81 -22.75
CA GLN A 298 19.73 12.31 -22.87
C GLN A 298 19.54 13.68 -22.20
N LEU A 299 20.24 13.95 -21.10
CA LEU A 299 20.13 15.21 -20.37
C LEU A 299 20.97 16.35 -20.96
N LEU A 300 22.17 16.04 -21.46
CA LEU A 300 23.18 17.04 -21.84
C LEU A 300 23.40 17.14 -23.36
N GLY A 301 22.92 16.15 -24.11
CA GLY A 301 23.13 16.03 -25.55
C GLY A 301 24.36 15.19 -25.92
N ARG A 302 24.24 14.45 -27.02
CA ARG A 302 25.27 13.50 -27.49
C ARG A 302 26.60 14.18 -27.81
N ASP A 303 26.55 15.33 -28.47
CA ASP A 303 27.77 16.02 -28.91
C ASP A 303 28.56 16.54 -27.71
N ARG A 304 27.88 17.07 -26.71
CA ARG A 304 28.50 17.62 -25.50
C ARG A 304 29.15 16.55 -24.66
N VAL A 305 28.45 15.41 -24.47
CA VAL A 305 28.98 14.24 -23.73
C VAL A 305 30.13 13.59 -24.52
N GLY A 306 29.99 13.47 -25.85
CA GLY A 306 31.04 12.93 -26.73
C GLY A 306 32.31 13.75 -26.78
N ALA A 307 32.22 15.07 -26.59
CA ALA A 307 33.38 15.97 -26.53
C ALA A 307 34.18 15.81 -25.22
N GLU A 308 33.48 15.52 -24.09
CA GLU A 308 34.10 15.52 -22.76
C GLU A 308 33.66 14.28 -21.91
N PRO A 309 33.90 13.05 -22.41
CA PRO A 309 33.38 11.82 -21.74
C PRO A 309 33.96 11.61 -20.34
N ARG A 310 35.22 12.07 -20.11
CA ARG A 310 35.86 11.94 -18.80
C ARG A 310 35.18 12.79 -17.71
N ALA A 311 34.65 13.94 -18.07
CA ALA A 311 33.89 14.76 -17.13
C ALA A 311 32.59 14.07 -16.74
N CYS A 312 31.90 13.43 -17.70
CA CYS A 312 30.68 12.66 -17.44
C CYS A 312 30.94 11.43 -16.58
N LEU A 313 32.06 10.71 -16.79
CA LEU A 313 32.46 9.57 -15.94
C LEU A 313 32.72 10.02 -14.51
N ARG A 314 33.45 11.12 -14.30
CA ARG A 314 33.63 11.71 -12.96
C ARG A 314 32.30 12.08 -12.29
N LEU A 315 31.36 12.62 -13.04
CA LEU A 315 30.04 12.93 -12.52
C LEU A 315 29.26 11.66 -12.12
N ALA A 316 29.33 10.62 -12.95
CA ALA A 316 28.71 9.34 -12.66
C ALA A 316 29.27 8.70 -11.39
N ASP A 317 30.60 8.71 -11.22
CA ASP A 317 31.30 8.26 -10.00
C ASP A 317 30.81 9.04 -8.78
N ALA A 318 30.83 10.38 -8.85
CA ALA A 318 30.40 11.23 -7.75
C ALA A 318 28.91 11.03 -7.37
N CYS A 319 28.07 10.72 -8.34
CA CYS A 319 26.65 10.39 -8.13
C CYS A 319 26.43 8.93 -7.69
N GLY A 320 27.44 8.08 -7.70
CA GLY A 320 27.33 6.63 -7.41
C GLY A 320 26.35 5.93 -8.36
N ASP A 321 26.34 6.32 -9.63
CA ASP A 321 25.43 5.83 -10.67
C ASP A 321 23.93 5.86 -10.27
N LEU A 322 23.58 6.76 -9.34
CA LEU A 322 22.23 6.89 -8.81
C LEU A 322 21.37 7.75 -9.74
N PRO A 323 20.28 7.22 -10.33
CA PRO A 323 19.47 7.93 -11.32
C PRO A 323 18.99 9.30 -10.86
N LEU A 324 18.55 9.42 -9.60
CA LEU A 324 18.09 10.71 -9.04
C LEU A 324 19.22 11.75 -9.01
N ALA A 325 20.41 11.35 -8.55
CA ALA A 325 21.54 12.24 -8.44
C ALA A 325 22.02 12.68 -9.83
N LEU A 326 22.15 11.74 -10.77
CA LEU A 326 22.51 12.02 -12.17
C LEU A 326 21.50 12.96 -12.84
N ASN A 327 20.21 12.75 -12.60
CA ASN A 327 19.15 13.58 -13.19
C ASN A 327 19.24 15.02 -12.64
N LEU A 328 19.39 15.19 -11.33
CA LEU A 328 19.50 16.52 -10.71
C LEU A 328 20.79 17.24 -11.13
N ALA A 329 21.92 16.53 -11.16
CA ALA A 329 23.19 17.05 -11.64
C ALA A 329 23.12 17.43 -13.11
N GLY A 330 22.63 16.53 -13.97
CA GLY A 330 22.48 16.74 -15.39
C GLY A 330 21.59 17.94 -15.72
N ARG A 331 20.43 18.07 -15.07
CA ARG A 331 19.54 19.24 -15.24
C ARG A 331 20.22 20.54 -14.85
N ARG A 332 20.99 20.54 -13.76
CA ARG A 332 21.73 21.71 -13.31
C ARG A 332 22.82 22.12 -14.31
N ILE A 333 23.55 21.15 -14.87
CA ILE A 333 24.58 21.37 -15.89
C ILE A 333 23.94 21.80 -17.22
N ALA A 334 22.81 21.19 -17.60
CA ALA A 334 22.06 21.56 -18.82
C ALA A 334 21.56 23.02 -18.80
N ALA A 335 21.30 23.56 -17.60
CA ALA A 335 20.92 24.98 -17.46
C ALA A 335 22.08 25.99 -17.79
N ARG A 336 23.28 25.48 -18.04
CA ARG A 336 24.47 26.29 -18.38
C ARG A 336 25.14 25.74 -19.65
N PRO A 337 24.49 25.88 -20.80
CA PRO A 337 24.96 25.27 -22.05
C PRO A 337 26.30 25.84 -22.54
N GLU A 338 26.65 27.06 -22.15
CA GLU A 338 27.88 27.76 -22.49
C GLU A 338 29.12 27.29 -21.73
N TRP A 339 28.94 26.55 -20.64
CA TRP A 339 30.05 26.04 -19.85
C TRP A 339 30.59 24.72 -20.43
N MET A 340 31.93 24.57 -20.39
CA MET A 340 32.55 23.25 -20.63
C MET A 340 32.09 22.29 -19.58
N LEU A 341 31.87 21.00 -19.94
CA LEU A 341 31.40 19.99 -18.99
C LEU A 341 32.39 19.79 -17.85
N GLN A 342 33.69 19.76 -18.14
CA GLN A 342 34.72 19.62 -17.11
C GLN A 342 34.63 20.71 -16.04
N ASP A 343 34.38 21.99 -16.44
CA ASP A 343 34.28 23.12 -15.52
C ASP A 343 32.96 23.05 -14.71
N ALA A 344 31.86 22.73 -15.38
CA ALA A 344 30.56 22.55 -14.73
C ALA A 344 30.54 21.39 -13.72
N VAL A 345 31.21 20.29 -14.04
CA VAL A 345 31.36 19.16 -13.15
C VAL A 345 32.31 19.46 -12.00
N ALA A 346 33.42 20.14 -12.27
CA ALA A 346 34.36 20.58 -11.23
C ALA A 346 33.68 21.58 -10.25
N ASP A 347 32.91 22.55 -10.76
CA ASP A 347 32.13 23.48 -9.92
C ASP A 347 31.09 22.70 -9.07
N LEU A 348 30.45 21.69 -9.63
CA LEU A 348 29.40 20.92 -8.93
C LEU A 348 29.97 20.03 -7.83
N ILE A 349 31.02 19.26 -8.14
CA ILE A 349 31.64 18.29 -7.22
C ILE A 349 32.52 18.99 -6.19
N GLY A 350 33.31 19.97 -6.62
CA GLY A 350 34.35 20.63 -5.81
C GLY A 350 35.62 19.79 -5.68
N GLU A 351 36.59 20.26 -4.88
CA GLU A 351 37.86 19.58 -4.60
C GLU A 351 38.08 19.47 -3.08
N GLY A 352 38.22 18.22 -2.58
CA GLY A 352 38.57 17.93 -1.21
C GLY A 352 37.41 17.43 -0.31
N ALA A 353 37.77 16.98 0.88
CA ALA A 353 36.86 16.26 1.80
C ALA A 353 35.63 17.06 2.29
N GLN A 354 35.75 18.38 2.39
CA GLN A 354 34.63 19.26 2.79
C GLN A 354 33.61 19.48 1.68
N GLU A 355 33.96 19.17 0.43
CA GLU A 355 33.09 19.40 -0.72
C GLU A 355 32.01 18.33 -0.89
N ALA A 356 32.17 17.13 -0.33
CA ALA A 356 31.17 16.07 -0.40
C ALA A 356 29.81 16.53 0.17
N GLY A 357 29.81 17.25 1.28
CA GLY A 357 28.59 17.84 1.86
C GLY A 357 28.00 18.96 1.01
N ARG A 358 28.86 19.79 0.42
CA ARG A 358 28.43 20.85 -0.49
C ARG A 358 27.88 20.27 -1.78
N PHE A 359 28.48 19.21 -2.32
CA PHE A 359 27.96 18.48 -3.48
C PHE A 359 26.52 18.01 -3.25
N LEU A 360 26.25 17.36 -2.11
CA LEU A 360 24.88 16.93 -1.76
C LEU A 360 23.88 18.09 -1.75
N THR A 361 24.26 19.25 -1.17
CA THR A 361 23.38 20.42 -1.13
C THR A 361 23.14 21.03 -2.51
N ARG A 362 24.07 20.84 -3.44
CA ARG A 362 23.97 21.26 -4.83
C ARG A 362 23.14 20.32 -5.70
N LEU A 363 22.95 19.05 -5.28
CA LEU A 363 22.09 18.07 -5.96
C LEU A 363 20.61 18.35 -5.71
N ARG A 364 20.15 19.47 -6.29
CA ARG A 364 18.75 19.92 -6.24
C ARG A 364 18.32 20.57 -7.55
N ALA A 365 17.03 20.38 -7.88
CA ALA A 365 16.39 21.06 -9.01
C ALA A 365 14.92 21.36 -8.63
N GLY A 366 14.59 22.65 -8.48
CA GLY A 366 13.30 23.06 -7.93
C GLY A 366 13.10 22.56 -6.50
N ASP A 367 12.00 21.88 -6.26
CA ASP A 367 11.64 21.29 -4.96
C ASP A 367 12.27 19.92 -4.73
N ASP A 368 12.88 19.30 -5.75
CA ASP A 368 13.54 18.01 -5.63
C ASP A 368 14.99 18.15 -5.16
N ALA A 369 15.39 17.35 -4.17
CA ALA A 369 16.76 17.26 -3.71
C ALA A 369 17.06 15.86 -3.15
N VAL A 370 18.30 15.39 -3.36
CA VAL A 370 18.77 14.12 -2.77
C VAL A 370 18.74 14.19 -1.26
N THR A 371 19.15 15.32 -0.69
CA THR A 371 19.18 15.55 0.75
C THR A 371 17.82 15.39 1.41
N LEU A 372 16.73 15.85 0.79
CA LEU A 372 15.38 15.73 1.34
C LEU A 372 14.95 14.25 1.49
N ARG A 373 15.33 13.44 0.50
CA ARG A 373 14.98 12.01 0.51
C ARG A 373 15.81 11.20 1.49
N LEU A 374 17.11 11.55 1.64
CA LEU A 374 17.98 10.95 2.65
C LEU A 374 17.58 11.38 4.06
N ASP A 375 17.23 12.66 4.25
CA ASP A 375 16.76 13.18 5.53
C ASP A 375 15.47 12.53 6.00
N ALA A 376 14.52 12.30 5.09
CA ALA A 376 13.29 11.56 5.39
C ALA A 376 13.56 10.11 5.85
N ALA A 377 14.56 9.43 5.25
CA ALA A 377 15.00 8.11 5.67
C ALA A 377 15.68 8.16 7.05
N TYR A 378 16.58 9.12 7.26
CA TYR A 378 17.33 9.32 8.49
C TYR A 378 16.44 9.65 9.70
N LYS A 379 15.42 10.50 9.51
CA LYS A 379 14.47 10.88 10.57
C LYS A 379 13.70 9.69 11.14
N GLY A 380 13.49 8.65 10.34
CA GLY A 380 12.85 7.40 10.78
C GLY A 380 13.74 6.47 11.61
N LEU A 381 15.05 6.75 11.71
CA LEU A 381 16.00 5.91 12.43
C LEU A 381 15.95 6.16 13.95
N THR A 382 16.25 5.09 14.72
CA THR A 382 16.52 5.22 16.16
C THR A 382 17.84 5.94 16.41
N PRO A 383 18.06 6.57 17.59
CA PRO A 383 19.32 7.22 17.92
C PRO A 383 20.55 6.29 17.72
N TRP A 384 20.43 5.03 18.11
CA TRP A 384 21.49 4.03 17.93
C TRP A 384 21.78 3.70 16.45
N ALA A 385 20.76 3.61 15.62
CA ALA A 385 20.94 3.39 14.19
C ALA A 385 21.60 4.62 13.52
N ARG A 386 21.27 5.85 13.95
CA ARG A 386 21.94 7.08 13.50
C ARG A 386 23.41 7.11 13.90
N LEU A 387 23.71 6.73 15.13
CA LEU A 387 25.08 6.64 15.62
C LEU A 387 25.88 5.61 14.80
N MET A 388 25.34 4.41 14.61
CA MET A 388 25.94 3.36 13.79
C MET A 388 26.21 3.83 12.37
N LEU A 389 25.23 4.47 11.72
CA LEU A 389 25.38 5.01 10.38
C LEU A 389 26.53 6.02 10.29
N ARG A 390 26.66 6.91 11.26
CA ARG A 390 27.72 7.91 11.30
C ARG A 390 29.10 7.30 11.54
N GLN A 391 29.19 6.33 12.47
CA GLN A 391 30.45 5.63 12.74
C GLN A 391 30.91 4.82 11.53
N PHE A 392 29.99 4.12 10.88
CA PHE A 392 30.30 3.43 9.64
C PHE A 392 30.78 4.40 8.54
N ALA A 393 30.13 5.54 8.39
CA ALA A 393 30.56 6.53 7.41
C ALA A 393 31.98 7.04 7.64
N GLY A 394 32.45 7.05 8.89
CA GLY A 394 33.79 7.52 9.29
C GLY A 394 34.88 6.46 9.29
N SER A 395 34.59 5.16 9.02
CA SER A 395 35.53 4.06 9.24
C SER A 395 36.76 4.03 8.31
N ASP A 396 36.73 4.68 7.12
CA ASP A 396 37.79 4.58 6.11
C ASP A 396 38.54 5.90 5.80
N GLY A 397 38.76 6.73 6.78
CA GLY A 397 39.49 8.00 6.56
C GLY A 397 38.65 9.08 5.87
N PRO A 398 39.26 10.08 5.19
CA PRO A 398 38.50 11.22 4.66
C PRO A 398 37.43 10.78 3.68
N PRO A 399 36.21 11.37 3.75
CA PRO A 399 35.09 10.95 2.93
C PRO A 399 35.40 11.14 1.44
N SER A 400 35.51 10.06 0.71
CA SER A 400 35.54 10.04 -0.75
C SER A 400 34.14 9.76 -1.26
N VAL A 401 33.68 10.54 -2.26
CA VAL A 401 32.39 10.34 -2.88
C VAL A 401 32.42 9.14 -3.82
N ASP A 402 33.61 8.66 -4.17
CA ASP A 402 33.84 7.71 -5.25
C ASP A 402 33.84 6.24 -4.83
N ASN A 403 33.84 5.93 -3.51
CA ASN A 403 33.98 4.57 -3.01
C ASN A 403 32.81 4.13 -2.14
N VAL A 404 32.20 3.00 -2.47
CA VAL A 404 31.33 2.25 -1.55
C VAL A 404 32.23 1.60 -0.50
N VAL A 405 31.97 1.93 0.77
CA VAL A 405 32.67 1.32 1.89
C VAL A 405 31.94 0.07 2.29
N TYR A 406 32.68 -1.05 2.38
CA TYR A 406 32.13 -2.32 2.84
C TYR A 406 32.74 -2.69 4.19
N GLU A 407 31.86 -2.96 5.16
CA GLU A 407 32.26 -3.40 6.50
C GLU A 407 31.60 -4.72 6.88
N SER A 408 32.29 -5.51 7.70
CA SER A 408 31.75 -6.74 8.25
C SER A 408 30.85 -6.48 9.47
N THR A 409 29.95 -7.40 9.76
CA THR A 409 29.13 -7.38 10.98
C THR A 409 29.98 -7.26 12.24
N ASP A 410 31.12 -7.96 12.30
CA ASP A 410 32.02 -7.94 13.45
C ASP A 410 32.69 -6.58 13.63
N ALA A 411 33.13 -5.94 12.54
CA ALA A 411 33.70 -4.59 12.58
C ALA A 411 32.66 -3.57 13.06
N LEU A 412 31.44 -3.68 12.58
CA LEU A 412 30.34 -2.80 12.99
C LEU A 412 29.89 -3.05 14.44
N ALA A 413 29.99 -4.30 14.94
CA ALA A 413 29.71 -4.63 16.33
C ALA A 413 30.66 -3.90 17.28
N VAL A 414 31.96 -3.82 16.94
CA VAL A 414 32.94 -3.08 17.72
C VAL A 414 32.65 -1.60 17.82
N LEU A 415 32.07 -1.01 16.72
CA LEU A 415 31.71 0.42 16.68
C LEU A 415 30.53 0.75 17.62
N VAL A 416 29.72 -0.24 18.01
CA VAL A 416 28.46 -0.04 18.77
C VAL A 416 28.45 -0.82 20.07
N GLU A 417 29.62 -1.12 20.67
CA GLU A 417 29.80 -1.95 21.89
C GLU A 417 28.91 -1.56 23.09
N ARG A 418 28.34 -0.36 23.11
CA ARG A 418 27.46 0.16 24.16
C ARG A 418 25.96 0.10 23.80
N SER A 419 25.61 -0.46 22.67
CA SER A 419 24.20 -0.53 22.26
C SER A 419 23.44 -1.56 23.09
N ALA A 420 22.27 -1.19 23.57
CA ALA A 420 21.31 -2.13 24.15
C ALA A 420 20.53 -2.92 23.07
N GLN A 421 20.76 -2.62 21.79
CA GLN A 421 20.10 -3.29 20.66
C GLN A 421 21.11 -4.19 19.94
N PRO A 422 20.70 -5.38 19.48
CA PRO A 422 21.55 -6.21 18.64
C PRO A 422 22.01 -5.46 17.38
N VAL A 423 23.25 -5.67 16.98
CA VAL A 423 23.83 -5.01 15.80
C VAL A 423 23.05 -5.37 14.54
N GLU A 424 22.60 -6.61 14.45
CA GLU A 424 21.78 -7.10 13.34
C GLU A 424 20.49 -6.30 13.19
N ASP A 425 19.79 -5.98 14.29
CA ASP A 425 18.56 -5.16 14.26
C ASP A 425 18.85 -3.74 13.79
N LEU A 426 20.02 -3.19 14.11
CA LEU A 426 20.40 -1.85 13.65
C LEU A 426 20.75 -1.87 12.16
N LEU A 427 21.46 -2.90 11.70
CA LEU A 427 21.78 -3.11 10.29
C LEU A 427 20.53 -3.29 9.44
N GLU A 428 19.60 -4.16 9.88
CA GLU A 428 18.32 -4.34 9.18
C GLU A 428 17.55 -3.02 9.06
N ARG A 429 17.53 -2.18 10.10
CA ARG A 429 16.90 -0.85 10.04
C ARG A 429 17.58 0.08 9.03
N LEU A 430 18.89 0.04 8.92
CA LEU A 430 19.65 0.86 7.96
C LEU A 430 19.44 0.37 6.53
N LEU A 431 19.37 -0.96 6.33
CA LEU A 431 19.00 -1.58 5.06
C LEU A 431 17.58 -1.21 4.65
N ASP A 432 16.64 -1.30 5.59
CA ASP A 432 15.24 -0.93 5.37
C ASP A 432 15.06 0.56 5.07
N ALA A 433 15.88 1.41 5.65
CA ALA A 433 15.91 2.82 5.32
C ALA A 433 16.56 3.11 3.94
N GLY A 434 17.22 2.11 3.32
CA GLY A 434 17.94 2.24 2.06
C GLY A 434 19.21 3.09 2.18
N LEU A 435 19.80 3.15 3.37
CA LEU A 435 21.05 3.85 3.66
C LEU A 435 22.27 2.92 3.65
N LEU A 436 22.04 1.63 3.74
CA LEU A 436 23.01 0.58 3.50
C LEU A 436 22.52 -0.38 2.42
N GLU A 437 23.42 -1.18 1.89
CA GLU A 437 23.14 -2.28 0.98
C GLU A 437 23.91 -3.54 1.38
N HIS A 438 23.43 -4.71 0.93
CA HIS A 438 24.16 -5.95 1.09
C HIS A 438 25.28 -6.00 0.05
N SER A 439 26.46 -6.43 0.49
CA SER A 439 27.51 -6.90 -0.41
C SER A 439 27.15 -8.26 -1.02
N ASP A 440 27.85 -8.64 -2.08
CA ASP A 440 27.81 -10.01 -2.62
C ASP A 440 28.44 -11.04 -1.67
N LEU A 441 29.22 -10.57 -0.69
CA LEU A 441 29.80 -11.42 0.34
C LEU A 441 28.88 -11.48 1.58
N PRO A 442 28.57 -12.67 2.10
CA PRO A 442 27.75 -12.82 3.29
C PRO A 442 28.36 -12.09 4.51
N GLY A 443 27.49 -11.40 5.25
CA GLY A 443 27.89 -10.67 6.46
C GLY A 443 28.65 -9.37 6.20
N GLN A 444 28.71 -8.89 4.95
CA GLN A 444 29.24 -7.59 4.60
C GLN A 444 28.15 -6.64 4.14
N TYR A 445 28.29 -5.39 4.52
CA TYR A 445 27.36 -4.31 4.22
C TYR A 445 28.07 -3.17 3.54
N GLY A 446 27.49 -2.61 2.49
CA GLY A 446 27.99 -1.47 1.75
C GLY A 446 27.26 -0.19 2.12
N MET A 447 27.98 0.92 2.20
CA MET A 447 27.36 2.24 2.33
C MET A 447 27.50 3.01 1.01
N PRO A 448 26.37 3.34 0.35
CA PRO A 448 26.38 4.11 -0.89
C PRO A 448 27.07 5.47 -0.70
N PRO A 449 27.81 5.99 -1.70
CA PRO A 449 28.61 7.22 -1.57
C PRO A 449 27.80 8.43 -1.07
N LEU A 450 26.60 8.64 -1.61
CA LEU A 450 25.75 9.76 -1.20
C LEU A 450 25.17 9.59 0.20
N ALA A 451 24.89 8.36 0.63
CA ALA A 451 24.46 8.07 2.00
C ALA A 451 25.60 8.34 2.99
N ARG A 452 26.84 7.98 2.61
CA ARG A 452 28.06 8.27 3.38
C ARG A 452 28.28 9.77 3.53
N ALA A 453 28.29 10.50 2.43
CA ALA A 453 28.43 11.95 2.44
C ALA A 453 27.34 12.62 3.27
N PHE A 454 26.10 12.13 3.21
CA PHE A 454 24.99 12.60 4.04
C PHE A 454 25.21 12.35 5.52
N ALA A 455 25.59 11.12 5.89
CA ALA A 455 25.79 10.72 7.29
C ALA A 455 26.89 11.53 7.98
N LEU A 456 27.99 11.81 7.27
CA LEU A 456 29.11 12.62 7.77
C LEU A 456 28.72 14.11 7.99
N ASN A 457 27.72 14.59 7.27
CA ASN A 457 27.23 15.97 7.43
C ASN A 457 26.12 16.10 8.50
N GLN A 458 25.66 15.00 9.12
CA GLN A 458 24.71 15.09 10.21
C GLN A 458 25.41 15.50 11.53
N PRO A 459 24.73 16.24 12.41
CA PRO A 459 25.25 16.52 13.75
C PRO A 459 25.47 15.22 14.51
N ASP A 460 26.44 15.23 15.44
CA ASP A 460 26.70 14.07 16.28
C ASP A 460 25.45 13.79 17.16
N PRO A 461 24.82 12.62 17.05
CA PRO A 461 23.62 12.32 17.85
C PRO A 461 23.93 12.24 19.35
N THR A 462 25.20 12.25 19.76
CA THR A 462 25.61 12.25 21.16
C THR A 462 25.79 13.67 21.74
N GLU A 463 25.84 14.71 20.92
CA GLU A 463 26.05 16.10 21.37
C GLU A 463 24.79 16.81 21.90
N GLY A 464 23.60 16.20 21.85
CA GLY A 464 22.33 16.88 22.20
C GLY A 464 21.39 16.14 23.14
N GLU A 465 21.57 14.85 23.40
CA GLU A 465 20.75 14.08 24.33
C GLU A 465 21.63 13.30 25.30
N PRO A 466 21.34 13.29 26.62
CA PRO A 466 22.03 12.41 27.55
C PRO A 466 21.78 10.96 27.06
N ALA A 467 22.87 10.21 26.88
CA ALA A 467 22.82 8.80 26.48
C ALA A 467 21.76 8.07 27.29
N PRO A 468 20.81 7.35 26.67
CA PRO A 468 19.80 6.63 27.40
C PRO A 468 20.49 5.70 28.40
N GLN A 469 20.31 5.97 29.67
CA GLN A 469 20.92 5.19 30.75
C GLN A 469 20.45 3.74 30.60
N ALA A 470 21.39 2.84 30.43
CA ALA A 470 21.15 1.40 30.50
C ALA A 470 20.43 1.12 31.82
N ARG A 471 19.16 0.75 31.76
CA ARG A 471 18.42 0.26 32.93
C ARG A 471 19.07 -1.07 33.30
N THR A 472 20.03 -1.00 34.20
CA THR A 472 20.54 -2.15 34.96
C THR A 472 19.39 -2.64 35.86
N GLN A 473 18.50 -3.46 35.33
CA GLN A 473 17.65 -4.32 36.14
C GLN A 473 18.36 -5.66 36.26
N ALA A 474 19.22 -5.75 37.28
CA ALA A 474 19.59 -7.04 37.83
C ALA A 474 18.34 -7.60 38.56
N PRO A 475 17.90 -8.84 38.25
CA PRO A 475 16.89 -9.49 39.07
C PRO A 475 17.57 -9.91 40.38
N ALA A 476 17.19 -9.28 41.46
CA ALA A 476 17.45 -9.78 42.80
C ALA A 476 16.67 -11.09 43.01
N HIS A 477 17.38 -12.21 42.97
CA HIS A 477 16.87 -13.51 43.40
C HIS A 477 16.89 -13.54 44.96
N PRO A 478 15.75 -13.65 45.66
CA PRO A 478 15.74 -13.97 47.07
C PRO A 478 15.45 -15.46 47.23
N ALA A 479 16.49 -16.30 47.26
CA ALA A 479 16.32 -17.64 47.81
C ALA A 479 17.68 -18.23 48.21
N ALA A 480 18.17 -17.94 49.38
CA ALA A 480 19.10 -18.78 50.13
C ALA A 480 19.15 -18.36 51.58
N ARG A 481 18.11 -18.68 52.36
CA ARG A 481 18.19 -18.77 53.83
C ARG A 481 17.12 -19.70 54.37
N ALA A 482 17.42 -20.99 54.33
CA ALA A 482 16.88 -21.97 55.25
C ALA A 482 17.70 -23.22 55.13
N LEU A 483 18.68 -23.38 56.04
CA LEU A 483 19.14 -24.64 56.60
C LEU A 483 20.50 -24.38 57.35
N ARG A 484 20.33 -23.90 58.61
CA ARG A 484 21.02 -24.45 59.76
C ARG A 484 20.34 -23.93 61.04
#